data_8b7ed8fb0140af793044c253aa928155
#
_entry.id   8b7ed8fb0140af793044c253aa928155
#
_cell.length_a   1.000
_cell.length_b   1.000
_cell.length_c   1.000
_cell.angle_alpha   90.00
_cell.angle_beta   90.00
_cell.angle_gamma   90.00
#
_symmetry.space_group_name_H-M   'P 1'
#
loop_
_entity.id
_entity.type
_entity.pdbx_description
1 polymer ?
#
loop_
_entity_poly.entity_id
_entity_poly.type
_entity_poly.pdbx_seq_one_letter_code
_entity_poly.pdbx_strand_id
1 'polypeptide(L)'
;MDNSAHQAIDSTHIHYVFIIACARTRDYADAKDAADNAARTLTELAELLPSTSPLFSEMRQLRSIIYAAQQSLARQQQPQDLEKGLDLITTIEEYLTSKPK
;
A
#
# COMPACT_ATOMS: atom_id res chain seq x y z
N MET A 1 4.95 18.54 -15.65
CA MET A 1 3.86 17.81 -14.99
C MET A 1 4.41 16.91 -13.92
N ASP A 2 3.78 16.92 -12.77
CA ASP A 2 4.27 16.20 -11.61
C ASP A 2 3.66 14.79 -11.54
N ASN A 3 4.52 13.77 -11.63
CA ASN A 3 4.10 12.37 -11.57
C ASN A 3 4.40 11.72 -10.21
N SER A 4 4.69 12.56 -9.20
CA SER A 4 5.11 12.03 -7.90
C SER A 4 4.06 11.13 -7.27
N ALA A 5 2.77 11.51 -7.39
CA ALA A 5 1.69 10.69 -6.83
C ALA A 5 1.62 9.34 -7.52
N HIS A 6 1.75 9.30 -8.85
CA HIS A 6 1.77 8.03 -9.57
C HIS A 6 2.95 7.17 -9.15
N GLN A 7 4.12 7.78 -9.00
CA GLN A 7 5.31 7.05 -8.58
C GLN A 7 5.14 6.47 -7.18
N ALA A 8 4.53 7.24 -6.28
CA ALA A 8 4.31 6.79 -4.92
C ALA A 8 3.36 5.60 -4.87
N ILE A 9 2.25 5.65 -5.62
CA ILE A 9 1.32 4.51 -5.60
C ILE A 9 1.90 3.31 -6.33
N ASP A 10 2.66 3.52 -7.39
CA ASP A 10 3.32 2.41 -8.08
C ASP A 10 4.32 1.72 -7.16
N SER A 11 5.08 2.49 -6.40
CA SER A 11 6.02 1.92 -5.43
C SER A 11 5.28 1.16 -4.33
N THR A 12 4.17 1.71 -3.85
CA THR A 12 3.35 1.03 -2.86
C THR A 12 2.84 -0.29 -3.42
N HIS A 13 2.39 -0.30 -4.68
CA HIS A 13 1.91 -1.51 -5.33
C HIS A 13 3.00 -2.58 -5.40
N ILE A 14 4.20 -2.19 -5.83
CA ILE A 14 5.31 -3.12 -5.95
C ILE A 14 5.65 -3.75 -4.60
N HIS A 15 5.79 -2.92 -3.57
CA HIS A 15 6.10 -3.41 -2.23
C HIS A 15 4.97 -4.28 -1.68
N TYR A 16 3.73 -3.92 -2.00
CA TYR A 16 2.58 -4.69 -1.54
C TYR A 16 2.56 -6.09 -2.16
N VAL A 17 2.86 -6.19 -3.45
CA VAL A 17 2.95 -7.50 -4.11
C VAL A 17 4.06 -8.34 -3.47
N PHE A 18 5.16 -7.72 -3.08
CA PHE A 18 6.23 -8.42 -2.37
C PHE A 18 5.76 -8.97 -1.02
N ILE A 19 4.91 -8.21 -0.30
CA ILE A 19 4.33 -8.72 0.94
C ILE A 19 3.62 -10.05 0.67
N ILE A 20 2.77 -10.05 -0.37
CA ILE A 20 1.99 -11.24 -0.71
C ILE A 20 2.91 -12.40 -1.08
N ALA A 21 3.88 -12.16 -1.94
CA ALA A 21 4.78 -13.21 -2.42
C ALA A 21 5.61 -13.79 -1.27
N CYS A 22 6.19 -12.92 -0.43
CA CYS A 22 7.03 -13.38 0.66
C CYS A 22 6.22 -14.09 1.74
N ALA A 23 5.00 -13.61 2.00
CA ALA A 23 4.14 -14.27 2.97
C ALA A 23 3.76 -15.68 2.52
N ARG A 24 3.53 -15.87 1.23
CA ARG A 24 3.21 -17.18 0.69
C ARG A 24 4.31 -18.19 0.91
N THR A 25 5.55 -17.76 0.82
CA THR A 25 6.71 -18.63 1.03
C THR A 25 7.16 -18.63 2.48
N ARG A 26 6.40 -17.99 3.37
CA ARG A 26 6.70 -17.89 4.80
C ARG A 26 8.03 -17.19 5.08
N ASP A 27 8.42 -16.33 4.18
CA ASP A 27 9.60 -15.48 4.38
C ASP A 27 9.14 -14.22 5.11
N TYR A 28 8.91 -14.36 6.42
CA TYR A 28 8.29 -13.30 7.20
C TYR A 28 9.18 -12.09 7.36
N ALA A 29 10.50 -12.29 7.38
CA ALA A 29 11.44 -11.18 7.51
C ALA A 29 11.36 -10.27 6.27
N ASP A 30 11.44 -10.85 5.08
CA ASP A 30 11.36 -10.07 3.85
C ASP A 30 9.97 -9.48 3.64
N ALA A 31 8.92 -10.23 4.03
CA ALA A 31 7.56 -9.72 3.96
C ALA A 31 7.40 -8.49 4.86
N LYS A 32 7.98 -8.54 6.05
CA LYS A 32 7.91 -7.41 6.98
C LYS A 32 8.63 -6.19 6.41
N ASP A 33 9.79 -6.39 5.80
CA ASP A 33 10.52 -5.29 5.16
C ASP A 33 9.69 -4.68 4.04
N ALA A 34 9.02 -5.52 3.24
CA ALA A 34 8.15 -5.02 2.18
C ALA A 34 6.97 -4.24 2.75
N ALA A 35 6.40 -4.70 3.88
CA ALA A 35 5.31 -3.98 4.53
C ALA A 35 5.77 -2.62 5.04
N ASP A 36 6.97 -2.55 5.61
CA ASP A 36 7.52 -1.28 6.07
C ASP A 36 7.70 -0.32 4.90
N ASN A 37 8.19 -0.81 3.77
CA ASN A 37 8.38 0.00 2.58
C ASN A 37 7.05 0.47 2.00
N ALA A 38 6.04 -0.41 1.99
CA ALA A 38 4.70 -0.04 1.50
C ALA A 38 4.10 1.05 2.38
N ALA A 39 4.27 0.94 3.70
CA ALA A 39 3.77 1.95 4.62
C ALA A 39 4.43 3.31 4.36
N ARG A 40 5.73 3.30 4.09
CA ARG A 40 6.47 4.54 3.83
C ARG A 40 5.99 5.21 2.54
N THR A 41 5.86 4.43 1.47
CA THR A 41 5.44 5.00 0.18
C THR A 41 4.00 5.48 0.23
N LEU A 42 3.15 4.81 1.00
CA LEU A 42 1.77 5.27 1.19
C LEU A 42 1.74 6.61 1.93
N THR A 43 2.60 6.77 2.93
CA THR A 43 2.72 8.05 3.63
C THR A 43 3.18 9.14 2.68
N GLU A 44 4.13 8.84 1.79
CA GLU A 44 4.58 9.80 0.79
C GLU A 44 3.43 10.22 -0.12
N LEU A 45 2.61 9.26 -0.53
CA LEU A 45 1.45 9.57 -1.35
C LEU A 45 0.49 10.50 -0.62
N ALA A 46 0.25 10.22 0.65
CA ALA A 46 -0.65 11.06 1.46
C ALA A 46 -0.16 12.50 1.52
N GLU A 47 1.15 12.70 1.58
CA GLU A 47 1.73 14.05 1.63
C GLU A 47 1.61 14.78 0.29
N LEU A 48 1.51 14.04 -0.80
CA LEU A 48 1.44 14.63 -2.14
C LEU A 48 0.02 15.01 -2.55
N LEU A 49 -0.99 14.48 -1.86
CA LEU A 49 -2.39 14.72 -2.23
C LEU A 49 -2.94 15.92 -1.46
N PRO A 50 -3.85 16.69 -2.10
CA PRO A 50 -4.50 17.78 -1.37
C PRO A 50 -5.40 17.22 -0.25
N SER A 51 -5.59 18.01 0.79
CA SER A 51 -6.37 17.58 1.95
C SER A 51 -7.83 17.28 1.60
N THR A 52 -8.29 17.77 0.46
CA THR A 52 -9.66 17.54 -0.01
C THR A 52 -9.79 16.31 -0.89
N SER A 53 -8.72 15.55 -1.08
CA SER A 53 -8.76 14.40 -1.98
C SER A 53 -9.76 13.35 -1.50
N PRO A 54 -10.58 12.81 -2.41
CA PRO A 54 -11.50 11.73 -2.03
C PRO A 54 -10.79 10.42 -1.75
N LEU A 55 -9.49 10.33 -2.04
CA LEU A 55 -8.73 9.09 -1.85
C LEU A 55 -8.34 8.81 -0.40
N PHE A 56 -8.50 9.79 0.50
CA PHE A 56 -8.04 9.59 1.87
C PHE A 56 -8.79 8.48 2.59
N SER A 57 -10.05 8.22 2.23
CA SER A 57 -10.79 7.11 2.81
C SER A 57 -10.13 5.77 2.45
N GLU A 58 -9.87 5.57 1.16
CA GLU A 58 -9.20 4.34 0.69
C GLU A 58 -7.81 4.22 1.28
N MET A 59 -7.08 5.31 1.34
CA MET A 59 -5.72 5.29 1.87
C MET A 59 -5.71 4.94 3.35
N ARG A 60 -6.70 5.42 4.10
CA ARG A 60 -6.81 5.08 5.53
C ARG A 60 -7.07 3.59 5.71
N GLN A 61 -7.97 3.03 4.90
CA GLN A 61 -8.25 1.61 4.95
C GLN A 61 -7.02 0.78 4.58
N LEU A 62 -6.32 1.19 3.52
CA LEU A 62 -5.10 0.50 3.10
C LEU A 62 -4.03 0.58 4.19
N ARG A 63 -3.89 1.73 4.81
CA ARG A 63 -2.92 1.91 5.89
C ARG A 63 -3.20 0.96 7.06
N SER A 64 -4.48 0.80 7.41
CA SER A 64 -4.87 -0.14 8.46
C SER A 64 -4.47 -1.57 8.11
N ILE A 65 -4.69 -1.96 6.86
CA ILE A 65 -4.36 -3.31 6.40
C ILE A 65 -2.84 -3.52 6.46
N ILE A 66 -2.07 -2.55 6.00
CA ILE A 66 -0.61 -2.64 6.03
C ILE A 66 -0.12 -2.69 7.47
N TYR A 67 -0.68 -1.86 8.35
CA TYR A 67 -0.28 -1.85 9.74
C TYR A 67 -0.56 -3.21 10.40
N ALA A 68 -1.74 -3.77 10.16
CA ALA A 68 -2.08 -5.09 10.68
C ALA A 68 -1.13 -6.16 10.12
N ALA A 69 -0.75 -6.04 8.84
CA ALA A 69 0.19 -6.97 8.25
C ALA A 69 1.56 -6.86 8.92
N GLN A 70 2.03 -5.64 9.20
CA GLN A 70 3.28 -5.45 9.91
C GLN A 70 3.28 -6.18 11.26
N GLN A 71 2.17 -6.07 12.00
CA GLN A 71 2.03 -6.73 13.29
C GLN A 71 2.04 -8.25 13.15
N SER A 72 1.28 -8.78 12.20
CA SER A 72 1.23 -10.22 11.97
C SER A 72 2.59 -10.77 11.58
N LEU A 73 3.26 -10.09 10.65
CA LEU A 73 4.56 -10.54 10.14
C LEU A 73 5.64 -10.50 11.23
N ALA A 74 5.59 -9.50 12.10
CA ALA A 74 6.51 -9.42 13.23
C ALA A 74 6.36 -10.61 14.17
N ARG A 75 5.17 -11.23 14.20
CA ARG A 75 4.87 -12.41 15.00
C ARG A 75 5.02 -13.70 14.20
N GLN A 76 5.52 -13.60 12.97
CA GLN A 76 5.66 -14.75 12.07
C GLN A 76 4.32 -15.43 11.79
N GLN A 77 3.30 -14.60 11.59
CA GLN A 77 1.95 -15.05 11.27
C GLN A 77 1.54 -14.52 9.91
N GLN A 78 0.62 -15.25 9.25
CA GLN A 78 0.10 -14.81 7.96
C GLN A 78 -0.75 -13.56 8.13
N PRO A 79 -0.49 -12.52 7.33
CA PRO A 79 -1.33 -11.32 7.36
C PRO A 79 -2.68 -11.60 6.73
N GLN A 80 -3.67 -10.81 7.11
CA GLN A 80 -5.04 -10.97 6.64
C GLN A 80 -5.42 -9.80 5.74
N ASP A 81 -6.46 -10.02 4.93
CA ASP A 81 -7.08 -8.98 4.10
C ASP A 81 -6.14 -8.39 3.05
N LEU A 82 -5.11 -9.14 2.66
CA LEU A 82 -4.16 -8.61 1.66
C LEU A 82 -4.83 -8.39 0.31
N GLU A 83 -5.81 -9.23 -0.06
CA GLU A 83 -6.52 -9.04 -1.34
C GLU A 83 -7.33 -7.75 -1.31
N LYS A 84 -7.95 -7.45 -0.17
CA LYS A 84 -8.70 -6.21 -0.02
C LYS A 84 -7.78 -5.00 -0.18
N GLY A 85 -6.58 -5.07 0.40
CA GLY A 85 -5.61 -4.00 0.24
C GLY A 85 -5.18 -3.83 -1.20
N LEU A 86 -5.02 -4.92 -1.93
CA LEU A 86 -4.66 -4.85 -3.34
C LEU A 86 -5.77 -4.18 -4.15
N ASP A 87 -7.03 -4.47 -3.84
CA ASP A 87 -8.17 -3.80 -4.49
C ASP A 87 -8.15 -2.30 -4.20
N LEU A 88 -7.81 -1.91 -2.98
CA LEU A 88 -7.71 -0.50 -2.62
C LEU A 88 -6.61 0.19 -3.43
N ILE A 89 -5.47 -0.46 -3.60
CA ILE A 89 -4.37 0.08 -4.41
C ILE A 89 -4.84 0.27 -5.85
N THR A 90 -5.53 -0.72 -6.40
CA THR A 90 -6.06 -0.63 -7.76
C THR A 90 -7.02 0.55 -7.90
N THR A 91 -7.89 0.73 -6.93
CA THR A 91 -8.84 1.85 -6.93
C THR A 91 -8.10 3.19 -6.93
N ILE A 92 -7.07 3.31 -6.11
CA ILE A 92 -6.27 4.54 -6.05
C ILE A 92 -5.56 4.78 -7.37
N GLU A 93 -4.96 3.73 -7.94
CA GLU A 93 -4.26 3.84 -9.23
C GLU A 93 -5.21 4.29 -10.33
N GLU A 94 -6.39 3.70 -10.38
CA GLU A 94 -7.38 4.05 -11.40
C GLU A 94 -7.84 5.49 -11.28
N TYR A 95 -8.05 5.94 -10.05
CA TYR A 95 -8.44 7.33 -9.83
C TYR A 95 -7.37 8.29 -10.31
N LEU A 96 -6.12 8.03 -9.96
CA LEU A 96 -5.02 8.91 -10.34
C LEU A 96 -4.78 8.90 -11.85
N THR A 97 -5.01 7.75 -12.48
CA THR A 97 -4.81 7.61 -13.93
C THR A 97 -5.92 8.28 -14.72
N SER A 98 -7.17 8.13 -14.28
CA SER A 98 -8.34 8.60 -15.03
C SER A 98 -8.73 10.02 -14.68
N LYS A 99 -8.07 10.64 -13.71
CA LYS A 99 -8.43 11.97 -13.27
C LYS A 99 -8.27 12.96 -14.41
N PRO A 100 -9.31 13.73 -14.72
CA PRO A 100 -9.21 14.75 -15.76
C PRO A 100 -8.31 15.89 -15.34
N LYS A 101 -7.79 16.55 -16.33
CA LYS A 101 -6.90 17.69 -16.10
C LYS A 101 -7.67 18.91 -15.64
#